data_6ce35ae7041ab14c70a48603abf67d65
#
_entry.id   6ce35ae7041ab14c70a48603abf67d65
#
_cell.length_a   1.000
_cell.length_b   1.000
_cell.length_c   1.000
_cell.angle_alpha   90.00
_cell.angle_beta   90.00
_cell.angle_gamma   90.00
#
_symmetry.space_group_name_H-M   'P 1'
#
loop_
_entity.id
_entity.type
_entity.pdbx_description
1 polymer ?
#
loop_
_entity_poly.entity_id
_entity_poly.type
_entity_poly.pdbx_seq_one_letter_code
_entity_poly.pdbx_strand_id
1 'polypeptide(L)'
;IDRKGAQKHIKIFLASSSELKVEREQFEIFIHRENQRLYKNGIFMELIVWENFIDAISQTRLQDEYNNAVKNSDIFVSLFFTKAGKFTQEEFEKAFGQFQKTGKPLVYTYFKDGDINMESITDEVQSFLDFRKRVFELGHYRTIYKNIEDLKLQFRNQLDKILPKL
;
A
#
# COMPACT_ATOMS: atom_id res chain seq x y z
N ILE A 1 -1.27 25.44 30.16
CA ILE A 1 -1.17 26.13 28.85
C ILE A 1 -1.12 25.09 27.79
N ASP A 2 -2.27 24.83 27.16
CA ASP A 2 -2.45 23.86 26.11
C ASP A 2 -1.72 24.30 24.83
N ARG A 3 -0.55 23.78 24.61
CA ARG A 3 0.00 23.72 23.26
C ARG A 3 -0.65 22.53 22.55
N LYS A 4 -1.86 22.70 22.05
CA LYS A 4 -2.37 21.87 20.97
C LYS A 4 -1.53 22.20 19.73
N GLY A 5 -0.38 21.56 19.61
CA GLY A 5 0.35 21.52 18.35
C GLY A 5 -0.58 20.96 17.27
N ALA A 6 -0.55 21.54 16.06
CA ALA A 6 -1.35 21.06 14.95
C ALA A 6 -1.12 19.55 14.77
N GLN A 7 -2.21 18.78 14.78
CA GLN A 7 -2.13 17.34 14.59
C GLN A 7 -1.76 17.06 13.13
N LYS A 8 -0.67 16.33 12.92
CA LYS A 8 -0.23 15.90 11.59
C LYS A 8 -1.07 14.71 11.15
N HIS A 9 -1.79 14.88 10.07
CA HIS A 9 -2.65 13.85 9.48
C HIS A 9 -1.97 13.25 8.25
N ILE A 10 -1.72 11.94 8.28
CA ILE A 10 -1.03 11.21 7.21
C ILE A 10 -1.99 10.19 6.62
N LYS A 11 -2.22 10.28 5.32
CA LYS A 11 -3.10 9.38 4.59
C LYS A 11 -2.29 8.27 3.92
N ILE A 12 -2.63 7.03 4.26
CA ILE A 12 -2.02 5.83 3.70
C ILE A 12 -3.04 5.10 2.85
N PHE A 13 -2.73 4.90 1.58
CA PHE A 13 -3.55 4.08 0.69
C PHE A 13 -2.96 2.67 0.62
N LEU A 14 -3.80 1.65 0.88
CA LEU A 14 -3.40 0.24 0.83
C LEU A 14 -4.09 -0.47 -0.33
N ALA A 15 -3.30 -0.97 -1.27
CA ALA A 15 -3.72 -1.82 -2.36
C ALA A 15 -3.14 -3.22 -2.20
N SER A 16 -3.94 -4.25 -2.42
CA SER A 16 -3.45 -5.63 -2.40
C SER A 16 -4.32 -6.56 -3.24
N SER A 17 -3.75 -7.67 -3.69
CA SER A 17 -4.53 -8.72 -4.33
C SER A 17 -5.50 -9.39 -3.34
N SER A 18 -6.57 -9.99 -3.86
CA SER A 18 -7.61 -10.65 -3.05
C SER A 18 -7.09 -11.78 -2.16
N GLU A 19 -6.01 -12.45 -2.57
CA GLU A 19 -5.37 -13.53 -1.82
C GLU A 19 -4.70 -13.07 -0.51
N LEU A 20 -4.48 -11.77 -0.34
CA LEU A 20 -3.82 -11.17 0.83
C LEU A 20 -4.80 -10.50 1.80
N LYS A 21 -6.01 -11.01 1.90
CA LYS A 21 -7.04 -10.48 2.80
C LYS A 21 -6.59 -10.46 4.27
N VAL A 22 -5.94 -11.53 4.72
CA VAL A 22 -5.44 -11.62 6.09
C VAL A 22 -4.38 -10.57 6.35
N GLU A 23 -3.46 -10.37 5.43
CA GLU A 23 -2.43 -9.33 5.52
C GLU A 23 -3.03 -7.93 5.59
N ARG A 24 -4.08 -7.64 4.79
CA ARG A 24 -4.78 -6.35 4.86
C ARG A 24 -5.41 -6.11 6.23
N GLU A 25 -6.11 -7.08 6.76
CA GLU A 25 -6.75 -7.00 8.09
C GLU A 25 -5.70 -6.77 9.18
N GLN A 26 -4.61 -7.49 9.12
CA GLN A 26 -3.52 -7.35 10.08
C GLN A 26 -2.78 -6.01 9.94
N PHE A 27 -2.65 -5.51 8.72
CA PHE A 27 -2.08 -4.19 8.47
C PHE A 27 -2.95 -3.07 9.05
N GLU A 28 -4.27 -3.19 8.91
CA GLU A 28 -5.24 -2.26 9.52
C GLU A 28 -5.11 -2.22 11.05
N ILE A 29 -5.06 -3.40 11.68
CA ILE A 29 -4.84 -3.51 13.14
C ILE A 29 -3.50 -2.89 13.53
N PHE A 30 -2.47 -3.11 12.74
CA PHE A 30 -1.15 -2.52 12.96
C PHE A 30 -1.20 -0.99 12.94
N ILE A 31 -1.85 -0.38 11.95
CA ILE A 31 -1.99 1.08 11.86
C ILE A 31 -2.74 1.64 13.06
N HIS A 32 -3.80 0.99 13.52
CA HIS A 32 -4.50 1.40 14.73
C HIS A 32 -3.61 1.40 15.97
N ARG A 33 -2.78 0.39 16.13
CA ARG A 33 -1.82 0.30 17.24
C ARG A 33 -0.72 1.36 17.14
N GLU A 34 -0.21 1.60 15.95
CA GLU A 34 0.77 2.66 15.72
C GLU A 34 0.19 4.05 16.00
N ASN A 35 -1.09 4.28 15.69
CA ASN A 35 -1.77 5.54 16.05
C ASN A 35 -1.78 5.77 17.56
N GLN A 36 -1.98 4.73 18.37
CA GLN A 36 -1.90 4.87 19.83
C GLN A 36 -0.50 5.29 20.28
N ARG A 37 0.53 4.76 19.64
CA ARG A 37 1.93 5.13 19.92
C ARG A 37 2.25 6.56 19.50
N LEU A 38 1.78 6.96 18.32
CA LEU A 38 2.13 8.23 17.68
C LEU A 38 1.24 9.39 18.11
N TYR A 39 0.10 9.12 18.72
CA TYR A 39 -0.85 10.15 19.18
C TYR A 39 -0.19 11.18 20.11
N LYS A 40 0.68 10.73 21.00
CA LYS A 40 1.42 11.60 21.91
C LYS A 40 2.33 12.60 21.19
N ASN A 41 2.74 12.26 19.96
CA ASN A 41 3.57 13.11 19.11
C ASN A 41 2.74 13.97 18.14
N GLY A 42 1.42 13.97 18.28
CA GLY A 42 0.52 14.71 17.42
C GLY A 42 0.43 14.15 15.99
N ILE A 43 0.68 12.86 15.80
CA ILE A 43 0.62 12.19 14.49
C ILE A 43 -0.56 11.22 14.46
N PHE A 44 -1.37 11.31 13.42
CA PHE A 44 -2.48 10.40 13.14
C PHE A 44 -2.40 9.89 11.72
N MET A 45 -2.47 8.57 11.55
CA MET A 45 -2.49 7.90 10.26
C MET A 45 -3.89 7.43 9.92
N GLU A 46 -4.39 7.81 8.77
CA GLU A 46 -5.64 7.34 8.19
C GLU A 46 -5.33 6.30 7.12
N LEU A 47 -5.86 5.09 7.30
CA LEU A 47 -5.71 4.02 6.33
C LEU A 47 -6.95 3.97 5.42
N ILE A 48 -6.71 4.05 4.11
CA ILE A 48 -7.73 3.90 3.07
C ILE A 48 -7.51 2.54 2.43
N VAL A 49 -8.46 1.61 2.62
CA VAL A 49 -8.45 0.27 2.03
C VAL A 49 -9.49 0.22 0.92
N TRP A 50 -9.05 -0.12 -0.29
CA TRP A 50 -9.89 -0.03 -1.48
C TRP A 50 -11.12 -0.97 -1.47
N GLU A 51 -11.02 -2.17 -0.89
CA GLU A 51 -12.14 -3.12 -0.86
C GLU A 51 -13.43 -2.59 -0.23
N ASN A 52 -13.32 -1.64 0.67
CA ASN A 52 -14.49 -1.05 1.33
C ASN A 52 -15.38 -0.20 0.39
N PHE A 53 -14.93 0.05 -0.84
CA PHE A 53 -15.62 0.89 -1.81
C PHE A 53 -16.36 0.11 -2.91
N ILE A 54 -16.16 -1.20 -3.01
CA ILE A 54 -16.63 -2.00 -4.15
C ILE A 54 -18.15 -2.19 -4.18
N ASP A 55 -18.82 -2.15 -3.04
CA ASP A 55 -20.24 -2.53 -2.93
C ASP A 55 -21.24 -1.43 -3.28
N ALA A 56 -20.84 -0.22 -3.54
CA ALA A 56 -21.77 0.91 -3.56
C ALA A 56 -21.88 1.70 -4.87
N ILE A 57 -21.03 1.53 -5.90
CA ILE A 57 -20.91 2.53 -6.97
C ILE A 57 -20.61 1.93 -8.36
N SER A 58 -21.13 2.58 -9.42
CA SER A 58 -20.83 2.23 -10.82
C SER A 58 -19.32 2.31 -11.13
N GLN A 59 -18.83 1.44 -12.00
CA GLN A 59 -17.39 1.30 -12.30
C GLN A 59 -16.69 2.62 -12.68
N THR A 60 -17.35 3.52 -13.38
CA THR A 60 -16.77 4.80 -13.81
C THR A 60 -16.55 5.76 -12.64
N ARG A 61 -17.49 5.78 -11.70
CA ARG A 61 -17.41 6.63 -10.51
C ARG A 61 -16.39 6.12 -9.49
N LEU A 62 -16.25 4.80 -9.41
CA LEU A 62 -15.20 4.14 -8.63
C LEU A 62 -13.80 4.57 -9.07
N GLN A 63 -13.57 4.66 -10.38
CA GLN A 63 -12.28 5.03 -10.93
C GLN A 63 -11.89 6.47 -10.58
N ASP A 64 -12.84 7.39 -10.62
CA ASP A 64 -12.61 8.80 -10.27
C ASP A 64 -12.35 8.98 -8.79
N GLU A 65 -13.13 8.34 -7.93
CA GLU A 65 -12.93 8.36 -6.47
C GLU A 65 -11.59 7.74 -6.09
N TYR A 66 -11.24 6.67 -6.74
CA TYR A 66 -9.97 6.00 -6.59
C TYR A 66 -8.79 6.92 -6.96
N ASN A 67 -8.83 7.51 -8.14
CA ASN A 67 -7.79 8.45 -8.59
C ASN A 67 -7.62 9.62 -7.62
N ASN A 68 -8.71 10.14 -7.06
CA ASN A 68 -8.68 11.18 -6.07
C ASN A 68 -8.06 10.70 -4.74
N ALA A 69 -8.39 9.49 -4.30
CA ALA A 69 -7.82 8.90 -3.09
C ALA A 69 -6.31 8.72 -3.21
N VAL A 70 -5.83 8.23 -4.35
CA VAL A 70 -4.39 8.10 -4.63
C VAL A 70 -3.70 9.45 -4.65
N LYS A 71 -4.26 10.43 -5.35
CA LYS A 71 -3.71 11.80 -5.42
C LYS A 71 -3.60 12.47 -4.06
N ASN A 72 -4.54 12.21 -3.17
CA ASN A 72 -4.62 12.82 -1.85
C ASN A 72 -3.89 12.01 -0.78
N SER A 73 -3.26 10.90 -1.14
CA SER A 73 -2.49 10.09 -0.22
C SER A 73 -1.07 10.61 -0.05
N ASP A 74 -0.53 10.44 1.14
CA ASP A 74 0.88 10.74 1.43
C ASP A 74 1.76 9.50 1.18
N ILE A 75 1.22 8.33 1.45
CA ILE A 75 1.89 7.03 1.29
C ILE A 75 0.97 6.08 0.55
N PHE A 76 1.53 5.38 -0.42
CA PHE A 76 0.88 4.30 -1.14
C PHE A 76 1.60 2.97 -0.83
N VAL A 77 0.89 2.02 -0.26
CA VAL A 77 1.40 0.69 0.06
C VAL A 77 0.73 -0.33 -0.84
N SER A 78 1.50 -1.13 -1.54
CA SER A 78 1.01 -2.24 -2.35
C SER A 78 1.58 -3.58 -1.88
N LEU A 79 0.71 -4.56 -1.72
CA LEU A 79 1.05 -5.91 -1.29
C LEU A 79 0.75 -6.91 -2.40
N PHE A 80 1.73 -7.72 -2.74
CA PHE A 80 1.61 -8.74 -3.79
C PHE A 80 2.07 -10.11 -3.29
N PHE A 81 1.49 -11.17 -3.85
CA PHE A 81 1.95 -12.55 -3.66
C PHE A 81 2.09 -13.28 -5.00
N THR A 82 1.08 -14.01 -5.45
CA THR A 82 1.13 -14.75 -6.72
C THR A 82 0.34 -14.09 -7.83
N LYS A 83 -0.53 -13.16 -7.47
CA LYS A 83 -1.42 -12.43 -8.39
C LYS A 83 -1.42 -10.96 -8.03
N ALA A 84 -1.39 -10.12 -9.04
CA ALA A 84 -1.52 -8.68 -8.81
C ALA A 84 -2.97 -8.22 -8.92
N GLY A 85 -3.81 -8.93 -9.66
CA GLY A 85 -5.10 -8.43 -10.07
C GLY A 85 -4.96 -7.21 -11.02
N LYS A 86 -5.85 -7.06 -11.96
CA LYS A 86 -5.81 -5.95 -12.93
C LYS A 86 -5.82 -4.58 -12.24
N PHE A 87 -6.70 -4.42 -11.27
CA PHE A 87 -6.85 -3.15 -10.56
C PHE A 87 -5.60 -2.79 -9.75
N THR A 88 -4.99 -3.73 -9.05
CA THR A 88 -3.80 -3.47 -8.23
C THR A 88 -2.60 -3.06 -9.08
N GLN A 89 -2.44 -3.60 -10.29
CA GLN A 89 -1.42 -3.15 -11.23
C GLN A 89 -1.66 -1.71 -11.70
N GLU A 90 -2.88 -1.39 -12.12
CA GLU A 90 -3.26 -0.04 -12.54
C GLU A 90 -3.07 0.97 -11.41
N GLU A 91 -3.43 0.61 -10.20
CA GLU A 91 -3.26 1.39 -8.99
C GLU A 91 -1.78 1.71 -8.73
N PHE A 92 -0.95 0.70 -8.81
CA PHE A 92 0.49 0.87 -8.66
C PHE A 92 1.05 1.83 -9.72
N GLU A 93 0.72 1.61 -10.99
CA GLU A 93 1.22 2.42 -12.10
C GLU A 93 0.81 3.89 -11.97
N LYS A 94 -0.42 4.16 -11.54
CA LYS A 94 -0.90 5.54 -11.29
C LYS A 94 -0.18 6.20 -10.12
N ALA A 95 -0.05 5.50 -9.00
CA ALA A 95 0.65 6.03 -7.82
C ALA A 95 2.13 6.30 -8.13
N PHE A 96 2.78 5.38 -8.80
CA PHE A 96 4.18 5.52 -9.20
C PHE A 96 4.38 6.65 -10.21
N GLY A 97 3.52 6.74 -11.23
CA GLY A 97 3.56 7.83 -12.21
C GLY A 97 3.34 9.20 -11.56
N GLN A 98 2.46 9.30 -10.59
CA GLN A 98 2.25 10.54 -9.85
C GLN A 98 3.44 10.89 -8.96
N PHE A 99 4.02 9.90 -8.29
CA PHE A 99 5.25 10.08 -7.52
C PHE A 99 6.38 10.65 -8.38
N GLN A 100 6.57 10.09 -9.57
CA GLN A 100 7.58 10.58 -10.52
C GLN A 100 7.38 12.05 -10.91
N LYS A 101 6.13 12.52 -11.00
CA LYS A 101 5.79 13.89 -11.37
C LYS A 101 5.83 14.87 -10.20
N THR A 102 5.39 14.46 -9.02
CA THR A 102 5.12 15.37 -7.90
C THR A 102 5.88 15.04 -6.62
N GLY A 103 6.53 13.87 -6.54
CA GLY A 103 7.13 13.36 -5.31
C GLY A 103 6.14 12.74 -4.32
N LYS A 104 4.85 12.71 -4.65
CA LYS A 104 3.78 12.09 -3.81
C LYS A 104 2.79 11.29 -4.67
N PRO A 105 2.19 10.22 -4.09
CA PRO A 105 2.50 9.61 -2.80
C PRO A 105 3.88 8.92 -2.79
N LEU A 106 4.44 8.71 -1.60
CA LEU A 106 5.58 7.80 -1.45
C LEU A 106 5.11 6.38 -1.67
N VAL A 107 5.78 5.63 -2.52
CA VAL A 107 5.34 4.29 -2.94
C VAL A 107 6.20 3.22 -2.27
N TYR A 108 5.55 2.34 -1.51
CA TYR A 108 6.18 1.16 -0.88
C TYR A 108 5.53 -0.11 -1.42
N THR A 109 6.34 -0.97 -2.01
CA THR A 109 5.88 -2.22 -2.62
C THR A 109 6.48 -3.42 -1.90
N TYR A 110 5.62 -4.28 -1.42
CA TYR A 110 5.98 -5.49 -0.68
C TYR A 110 5.52 -6.73 -1.44
N PHE A 111 6.44 -7.66 -1.61
CA PHE A 111 6.17 -8.96 -2.21
C PHE A 111 6.28 -10.04 -1.13
N LYS A 112 5.21 -10.83 -0.95
CA LYS A 112 5.23 -11.95 -0.03
C LYS A 112 6.15 -13.04 -0.57
N ASP A 113 7.04 -13.53 0.29
CA ASP A 113 7.89 -14.67 -0.02
C ASP A 113 7.07 -15.96 0.00
N GLY A 114 7.36 -16.84 -0.94
CA GLY A 114 6.67 -18.13 -1.04
C GLY A 114 6.98 -18.83 -2.36
N ASP A 115 6.66 -20.11 -2.41
CA ASP A 115 6.84 -20.95 -3.58
C ASP A 115 5.56 -20.99 -4.42
N ILE A 116 5.73 -21.01 -5.74
CA ILE A 116 4.65 -21.25 -6.70
C ILE A 116 4.87 -22.63 -7.31
N ASN A 117 3.88 -23.52 -7.15
CA ASN A 117 3.89 -24.80 -7.86
C ASN A 117 3.75 -24.54 -9.36
N MET A 118 4.58 -25.19 -10.17
CA MET A 118 4.56 -25.03 -11.63
C MET A 118 3.19 -25.34 -12.24
N GLU A 119 2.45 -26.31 -11.70
CA GLU A 119 1.09 -26.64 -12.15
C GLU A 119 0.07 -25.54 -11.82
N SER A 120 0.38 -24.67 -10.88
CA SER A 120 -0.46 -23.54 -10.48
C SER A 120 -0.18 -22.26 -11.27
N ILE A 121 0.76 -22.28 -12.22
CA ILE A 121 1.06 -21.13 -13.07
C ILE A 121 -0.02 -21.00 -14.14
N THR A 122 -0.96 -20.12 -13.88
CA THR A 122 -2.02 -19.69 -14.80
C THR A 122 -1.57 -18.47 -15.58
N ASP A 123 -2.38 -18.03 -16.55
CA ASP A 123 -2.14 -16.77 -17.27
C ASP A 123 -2.10 -15.56 -16.32
N GLU A 124 -2.92 -15.59 -15.28
CA GLU A 124 -2.95 -14.55 -14.25
C GLU A 124 -1.64 -14.50 -13.45
N VAL A 125 -1.12 -15.65 -13.05
CA VAL A 125 0.20 -15.76 -12.38
C VAL A 125 1.32 -15.32 -13.31
N GLN A 126 1.29 -15.70 -14.58
CA GLN A 126 2.28 -15.27 -15.56
C GLN A 126 2.25 -13.75 -15.76
N SER A 127 1.08 -13.17 -15.85
CA SER A 127 0.89 -11.71 -15.92
C SER A 127 1.47 -11.01 -14.70
N PHE A 128 1.29 -11.58 -13.52
CA PHE A 128 1.90 -11.07 -12.30
C PHE A 128 3.43 -11.14 -12.32
N LEU A 129 4.01 -12.24 -12.78
CA LEU A 129 5.46 -12.38 -12.88
C LEU A 129 6.07 -11.37 -13.85
N ASP A 130 5.39 -11.10 -14.97
CA ASP A 130 5.79 -10.07 -15.93
C ASP A 130 5.69 -8.66 -15.32
N PHE A 131 4.65 -8.37 -14.56
CA PHE A 131 4.50 -7.13 -13.81
C PHE A 131 5.59 -6.95 -12.76
N ARG A 132 5.88 -7.99 -11.98
CA ARG A 132 6.96 -8.00 -10.98
C ARG A 132 8.32 -7.66 -11.61
N LYS A 133 8.59 -8.23 -12.78
CA LYS A 133 9.80 -7.95 -13.56
C LYS A 133 9.85 -6.49 -14.01
N ARG A 134 8.73 -5.93 -14.49
CA ARG A 134 8.65 -4.51 -14.89
C ARG A 134 8.90 -3.57 -13.70
N VAL A 135 8.34 -3.86 -12.56
CA VAL A 135 8.56 -3.08 -11.32
C VAL A 135 10.05 -3.05 -10.96
N PHE A 136 10.71 -4.17 -11.12
CA PHE A 136 12.14 -4.28 -10.89
C PHE A 136 12.98 -3.47 -11.90
N GLU A 137 12.60 -3.52 -13.17
CA GLU A 137 13.27 -2.76 -14.26
C GLU A 137 13.10 -1.24 -14.12
N LEU A 138 12.01 -0.78 -13.52
CA LEU A 138 11.77 0.64 -13.22
C LEU A 138 12.71 1.21 -12.15
N GLY A 139 13.56 0.38 -11.55
CA GLY A 139 14.43 0.79 -10.45
C GLY A 139 13.68 1.03 -9.13
N HIS A 140 12.41 0.66 -9.07
CA HIS A 140 11.63 0.75 -7.84
C HIS A 140 12.09 -0.31 -6.84
N TYR A 141 12.33 0.14 -5.61
CA TYR A 141 12.80 -0.74 -4.55
C TYR A 141 11.70 -1.75 -4.18
N ARG A 142 11.97 -3.02 -4.39
CA ARG A 142 11.07 -4.08 -3.96
C ARG A 142 11.50 -4.62 -2.60
N THR A 143 10.55 -4.75 -1.70
CA THR A 143 10.75 -5.32 -0.39
C THR A 143 10.06 -6.68 -0.31
N ILE A 144 10.79 -7.70 0.08
CA ILE A 144 10.24 -9.05 0.29
C ILE A 144 9.98 -9.23 1.78
N TYR A 145 8.79 -9.72 2.14
CA TYR A 145 8.44 -10.07 3.51
C TYR A 145 8.08 -11.55 3.63
N LYS A 146 8.47 -12.17 4.73
CA LYS A 146 8.31 -13.61 4.95
C LYS A 146 6.96 -13.96 5.58
N ASN A 147 6.48 -13.10 6.47
CA ASN A 147 5.24 -13.27 7.21
C ASN A 147 4.71 -11.90 7.66
N ILE A 148 3.55 -11.91 8.31
CA ILE A 148 2.89 -10.68 8.77
C ILE A 148 3.75 -9.89 9.75
N GLU A 149 4.43 -10.55 10.66
CA GLU A 149 5.28 -9.87 11.65
C GLU A 149 6.48 -9.19 10.99
N ASP A 150 7.06 -9.83 9.98
CA ASP A 150 8.12 -9.24 9.17
C ASP A 150 7.64 -8.03 8.39
N LEU A 151 6.45 -8.10 7.77
CA LEU A 151 5.83 -6.97 7.08
C LEU A 151 5.64 -5.77 8.01
N LYS A 152 5.09 -6.00 9.20
CA LYS A 152 4.88 -4.96 10.20
C LYS A 152 6.18 -4.30 10.63
N LEU A 153 7.21 -5.11 10.90
CA LEU A 153 8.52 -4.61 11.30
C LEU A 153 9.17 -3.76 10.21
N GLN A 154 9.16 -4.24 8.98
CA GLN A 154 9.74 -3.51 7.85
C GLN A 154 9.00 -2.18 7.60
N PHE A 155 7.68 -2.19 7.64
CA PHE A 155 6.90 -0.97 7.46
C PHE A 155 7.10 0.02 8.61
N ARG A 156 7.17 -0.44 9.86
CA ARG A 156 7.49 0.43 11.01
C ARG A 156 8.85 1.10 10.85
N ASN A 157 9.87 0.36 10.46
CA ASN A 157 11.20 0.90 10.23
C ASN A 157 11.19 1.98 9.14
N GLN A 158 10.40 1.79 8.10
CA GLN A 158 10.23 2.78 7.02
C GLN A 158 9.47 4.01 7.52
N LEU A 159 8.38 3.83 8.25
CA LEU A 159 7.63 4.94 8.86
C LEU A 159 8.52 5.81 9.75
N ASP A 160 9.31 5.20 10.61
CA ASP A 160 10.19 5.94 11.52
C ASP A 160 11.22 6.81 10.77
N LYS A 161 11.61 6.40 9.57
CA LYS A 161 12.51 7.18 8.71
C LYS A 161 11.81 8.34 7.97
N ILE A 162 10.55 8.15 7.59
CA ILE A 162 9.85 9.12 6.73
C ILE A 162 8.97 10.10 7.50
N LEU A 163 8.42 9.71 8.65
CA LEU A 163 7.55 10.57 9.45
C LEU A 163 8.14 11.95 9.76
N PRO A 164 9.45 12.07 10.09
CA PRO A 164 10.06 13.38 10.32
C PRO A 164 10.13 14.27 9.07
N LYS A 165 9.99 13.67 7.87
CA LYS A 165 10.10 14.35 6.58
C LYS A 165 8.74 14.72 5.97
N LEU A 166 7.68 14.13 6.46
CA LEU A 166 6.31 14.43 6.06
C LEU A 166 5.75 15.55 6.96
#